data_ea90035d2c2536a3627786a35b000a26
#
_entry.id   ea90035d2c2536a3627786a35b000a26
#
_cell.length_a   1.000
_cell.length_b   1.000
_cell.length_c   1.000
_cell.angle_alpha   90.00
_cell.angle_beta   90.00
_cell.angle_gamma   90.00
#
_symmetry.space_group_name_H-M   'P 1'
#
loop_
_entity.id
_entity.type
_entity.pdbx_description
1 polymer ?
#
loop_
_entity_poly.entity_id
_entity_poly.type
_entity_poly.pdbx_seq_one_letter_code
_entity_poly.pdbx_strand_id
1 'polypeptide(L)'
;TTLRTPIMLKGCETRSLAQEKLLVMALPTHEIMQQDLQKLTLKALSQYKIILSHRYRQYILSAFEEKGIFCDIYCECQDARTALNLAENGLGVAVLPASMQKLTSRVICREIIDVDLTTEILLAWRKERLPAEVQEFLAIW
;
A
#
# COMPACT_ATOMS: atom_id res chain seq x y z
N THR A 1 -7.74 6.47 -18.07
CA THR A 1 -7.79 6.62 -16.61
C THR A 1 -6.68 5.82 -15.96
N THR A 2 -6.00 6.41 -15.01
CA THR A 2 -5.02 5.71 -14.19
C THR A 2 -5.68 5.22 -12.91
N LEU A 3 -5.38 3.98 -12.53
CA LEU A 3 -5.95 3.32 -11.36
C LEU A 3 -4.84 2.61 -10.60
N ARG A 4 -5.05 2.44 -9.31
CA ARG A 4 -4.12 1.70 -8.45
C ARG A 4 -4.77 0.39 -8.00
N THR A 5 -4.03 -0.71 -8.09
CA THR A 5 -4.49 -1.99 -7.55
C THR A 5 -4.42 -2.01 -6.02
N PRO A 6 -5.23 -2.82 -5.33
CA PRO A 6 -6.17 -3.79 -5.91
C PRO A 6 -7.45 -3.11 -6.43
N ILE A 7 -7.90 -3.53 -7.58
CA ILE A 7 -9.14 -3.06 -8.17
C ILE A 7 -9.71 -4.14 -9.10
N MET A 8 -11.04 -4.24 -9.15
CA MET A 8 -11.72 -5.13 -10.10
C MET A 8 -12.26 -4.32 -11.27
N LEU A 9 -11.85 -4.68 -12.48
CA LEU A 9 -12.27 -4.05 -13.71
C LEU A 9 -12.93 -5.06 -14.62
N LYS A 10 -14.11 -4.71 -15.15
CA LYS A 10 -14.81 -5.51 -16.15
C LYS A 10 -14.91 -4.73 -17.46
N GLY A 11 -14.67 -5.40 -18.59
CA GLY A 11 -14.79 -4.79 -19.91
C GLY A 11 -13.72 -3.76 -20.23
N CYS A 12 -12.62 -3.74 -19.47
CA CYS A 12 -11.49 -2.84 -19.68
C CYS A 12 -10.22 -3.61 -20.00
N GLU A 13 -9.38 -3.01 -20.82
CA GLU A 13 -7.99 -3.45 -20.97
C GLU A 13 -7.14 -2.58 -20.06
N THR A 14 -6.04 -3.15 -19.56
CA THR A 14 -5.14 -2.45 -18.66
C THR A 14 -3.70 -2.64 -19.08
N ARG A 15 -2.87 -1.69 -18.71
CA ARG A 15 -1.42 -1.78 -18.85
C ARG A 15 -0.78 -1.27 -17.56
N SER A 16 0.14 -2.04 -16.99
CA SER A 16 0.88 -1.62 -15.82
C SER A 16 1.85 -0.49 -16.18
N LEU A 17 1.76 0.63 -15.48
CA LEU A 17 2.66 1.76 -15.63
C LEU A 17 3.80 1.71 -14.63
N ALA A 18 3.53 1.26 -13.42
CA ALA A 18 4.50 1.19 -12.35
C ALA A 18 4.04 0.21 -11.28
N GLN A 19 5.01 -0.32 -10.54
CA GLN A 19 4.76 -1.12 -9.35
C GLN A 19 5.41 -0.44 -8.16
N GLU A 20 4.81 -0.55 -6.98
CA GLU A 20 5.42 -0.09 -5.75
C GLU A 20 5.03 -0.98 -4.58
N LYS A 21 5.92 -1.08 -3.62
CA LYS A 21 5.69 -1.87 -2.41
C LYS A 21 4.85 -1.09 -1.41
N LEU A 22 4.11 -1.83 -0.59
CA LEU A 22 3.54 -1.30 0.64
C LEU A 22 4.60 -1.40 1.73
N LEU A 23 4.82 -0.31 2.43
CA LEU A 23 5.81 -0.20 3.48
C LEU A 23 5.17 0.06 4.83
N VAL A 24 5.84 -0.37 5.87
CA VAL A 24 5.49 -0.04 7.25
C VAL A 24 6.03 1.34 7.56
N MET A 25 5.17 2.23 8.03
CA MET A 25 5.50 3.62 8.33
C MET A 25 5.10 3.98 9.76
N ALA A 26 6.05 4.45 10.54
CA ALA A 26 5.82 4.88 11.92
C ALA A 26 6.87 5.92 12.35
N LEU A 27 6.62 6.57 13.47
CA LEU A 27 7.59 7.49 14.03
C LEU A 27 8.91 6.77 14.37
N PRO A 28 10.06 7.45 14.25
CA PRO A 28 11.35 6.85 14.63
C PRO A 28 11.38 6.33 16.07
N THR A 29 10.61 6.93 16.96
CA THR A 29 10.53 6.54 18.37
C THR A 29 9.57 5.38 18.63
N HIS A 30 8.80 4.95 17.64
CA HIS A 30 7.88 3.84 17.83
C HIS A 30 8.66 2.53 18.05
N GLU A 31 8.14 1.66 18.92
CA GLU A 31 8.80 0.40 19.27
C GLU A 31 9.16 -0.47 18.07
N ILE A 32 8.29 -0.51 17.05
CA ILE A 32 8.53 -1.31 15.84
C ILE A 32 9.81 -0.86 15.11
N MET A 33 10.15 0.43 15.20
CA MET A 33 11.34 0.99 14.56
C MET A 33 12.61 0.82 15.40
N GLN A 34 12.47 0.36 16.65
CA GLN A 34 13.60 0.05 17.56
C GLN A 34 14.06 -1.41 17.40
N GLN A 35 13.29 -2.23 16.70
CA GLN A 35 13.62 -3.64 16.50
C GLN A 35 14.65 -3.80 15.36
N ASP A 36 15.23 -5.01 15.29
CA ASP A 36 16.08 -5.37 14.16
C ASP A 36 15.24 -5.35 12.86
N LEU A 37 15.54 -4.39 12.01
CA LEU A 37 14.79 -4.15 10.78
C LEU A 37 14.90 -5.28 9.77
N GLN A 38 15.94 -6.12 9.88
CA GLN A 38 16.08 -7.32 9.04
C GLN A 38 15.13 -8.43 9.45
N LYS A 39 14.40 -8.24 10.57
CA LYS A 39 13.46 -9.23 11.10
C LYS A 39 12.03 -8.68 11.17
N LEU A 40 11.74 -7.60 10.47
CA LEU A 40 10.38 -7.06 10.46
C LEU A 40 9.47 -7.97 9.65
N THR A 41 8.69 -8.79 10.36
CA THR A 41 7.77 -9.77 9.78
C THR A 41 6.32 -9.34 9.99
N LEU A 42 5.38 -10.01 9.32
CA LEU A 42 3.96 -9.82 9.59
C LEU A 42 3.62 -10.11 11.05
N LYS A 43 4.24 -11.12 11.63
CA LYS A 43 4.02 -11.45 13.05
C LYS A 43 4.47 -10.33 13.97
N ALA A 44 5.63 -9.73 13.70
CA ALA A 44 6.11 -8.58 14.45
C ALA A 44 5.14 -7.39 14.33
N LEU A 45 4.67 -7.13 13.10
CA LEU A 45 3.72 -6.05 12.83
C LEU A 45 2.39 -6.27 13.58
N SER A 46 1.93 -7.50 13.70
CA SER A 46 0.66 -7.84 14.35
C SER A 46 0.59 -7.48 15.84
N GLN A 47 1.74 -7.21 16.47
CA GLN A 47 1.82 -6.83 17.89
C GLN A 47 1.46 -5.36 18.14
N TYR A 48 1.27 -4.59 17.10
CA TYR A 48 1.08 -3.14 17.21
C TYR A 48 -0.27 -2.71 16.65
N LYS A 49 -0.67 -1.49 16.96
CA LYS A 49 -1.88 -0.86 16.43
C LYS A 49 -1.66 -0.54 14.96
N ILE A 50 -2.39 -1.20 14.09
CA ILE A 50 -2.24 -1.06 12.63
C ILE A 50 -3.28 -0.09 12.09
N ILE A 51 -2.82 0.86 11.29
CA ILE A 51 -3.64 1.85 10.61
C ILE A 51 -3.61 1.51 9.12
N LEU A 52 -4.77 1.32 8.51
CA LEU A 52 -4.88 0.98 7.10
C LEU A 52 -5.75 1.99 6.36
N SER A 53 -5.46 2.16 5.08
CA SER A 53 -6.40 2.79 4.19
C SER A 53 -7.39 1.73 3.67
N HIS A 54 -8.63 2.12 3.47
CA HIS A 54 -9.71 1.23 3.02
C HIS A 54 -9.32 0.43 1.77
N ARG A 55 -8.63 1.07 0.83
CA ARG A 55 -8.23 0.46 -0.43
C ARG A 55 -7.40 -0.82 -0.24
N TYR A 56 -6.51 -0.84 0.74
CA TYR A 56 -5.57 -1.96 0.94
C TYR A 56 -5.97 -2.93 2.04
N ARG A 57 -7.08 -2.66 2.73
CA ARG A 57 -7.50 -3.43 3.89
C ARG A 57 -7.58 -4.93 3.58
N GLN A 58 -8.37 -5.30 2.58
CA GLN A 58 -8.57 -6.71 2.25
C GLN A 58 -7.29 -7.38 1.78
N TYR A 59 -6.49 -6.69 1.00
CA TYR A 59 -5.21 -7.18 0.51
C TYR A 59 -4.26 -7.52 1.68
N ILE A 60 -4.14 -6.59 2.63
CA ILE A 60 -3.26 -6.77 3.78
C ILE A 60 -3.80 -7.84 4.72
N LEU A 61 -5.10 -7.85 5.01
CA LEU A 61 -5.71 -8.89 5.85
C LEU A 61 -5.53 -10.28 5.26
N SER A 62 -5.65 -10.43 3.94
CA SER A 62 -5.43 -11.71 3.27
C SER A 62 -4.00 -12.22 3.48
N ALA A 63 -3.01 -11.34 3.47
CA ALA A 63 -1.63 -11.73 3.74
C ALA A 63 -1.44 -12.28 5.16
N PHE A 64 -2.10 -11.67 6.15
CA PHE A 64 -2.10 -12.17 7.52
C PHE A 64 -2.81 -13.53 7.63
N GLU A 65 -3.97 -13.66 6.99
CA GLU A 65 -4.74 -14.91 6.98
C GLU A 65 -3.95 -16.07 6.38
N GLU A 66 -3.25 -15.86 5.29
CA GLU A 66 -2.43 -16.89 4.65
C GLU A 66 -1.35 -17.43 5.57
N LYS A 67 -0.88 -16.63 6.51
CA LYS A 67 0.13 -17.04 7.50
C LYS A 67 -0.48 -17.47 8.83
N GLY A 68 -1.81 -17.45 8.94
CA GLY A 68 -2.49 -17.80 10.19
C GLY A 68 -2.24 -16.80 11.32
N ILE A 69 -1.95 -15.56 11.00
CA ILE A 69 -1.67 -14.51 11.98
C ILE A 69 -2.90 -13.61 12.12
N PHE A 70 -3.33 -13.43 13.38
CA PHE A 70 -4.41 -12.48 13.67
C PHE A 70 -3.90 -11.04 13.57
N CYS A 71 -4.62 -10.20 12.84
CA CYS A 71 -4.32 -8.78 12.69
C CYS A 71 -5.46 -7.96 13.27
N ASP A 72 -5.15 -7.17 14.30
CA ASP A 72 -6.11 -6.25 14.89
C ASP A 72 -5.93 -4.87 14.28
N ILE A 73 -6.89 -4.48 13.44
CA ILE A 73 -6.85 -3.15 12.82
C ILE A 73 -7.37 -2.12 13.83
N TYR A 74 -6.50 -1.20 14.20
CA TYR A 74 -6.83 -0.12 15.11
C TYR A 74 -7.71 0.94 14.44
N CYS A 75 -7.38 1.29 13.21
CA CYS A 75 -8.09 2.34 12.48
C CYS A 75 -8.06 2.08 10.98
N GLU A 76 -9.20 2.28 10.34
CA GLU A 76 -9.33 2.25 8.89
C GLU A 76 -9.66 3.66 8.40
N CYS A 77 -8.86 4.18 7.48
CA CYS A 77 -9.01 5.52 6.91
C CYS A 77 -9.52 5.44 5.48
N GLN A 78 -10.22 6.46 5.05
CA GLN A 78 -10.72 6.53 3.67
C GLN A 78 -9.59 6.65 2.65
N ASP A 79 -8.49 7.32 3.03
CA ASP A 79 -7.38 7.54 2.12
C ASP A 79 -6.02 7.36 2.83
N ALA A 80 -4.97 7.19 2.03
CA ALA A 80 -3.62 6.96 2.53
C ALA A 80 -3.04 8.18 3.24
N ARG A 81 -3.42 9.40 2.83
CA ARG A 81 -2.93 10.62 3.46
C ARG A 81 -3.37 10.74 4.91
N THR A 82 -4.63 10.42 5.18
CA THR A 82 -5.15 10.41 6.55
C THR A 82 -4.43 9.36 7.40
N ALA A 83 -4.21 8.17 6.84
CA ALA A 83 -3.46 7.12 7.53
C ALA A 83 -2.03 7.57 7.87
N LEU A 84 -1.36 8.23 6.93
CA LEU A 84 -0.03 8.78 7.16
C LEU A 84 -0.03 9.83 8.28
N ASN A 85 -1.01 10.74 8.26
CA ASN A 85 -1.14 11.76 9.29
C ASN A 85 -1.31 11.16 10.69
N LEU A 86 -2.07 10.08 10.81
CA LEU A 86 -2.24 9.39 12.10
C LEU A 86 -0.94 8.77 12.58
N ALA A 87 -0.17 8.15 11.68
CA ALA A 87 1.14 7.61 12.01
C ALA A 87 2.13 8.70 12.41
N GLU A 88 2.12 9.84 11.72
CA GLU A 88 2.94 11.01 12.05
C GLU A 88 2.65 11.58 13.45
N ASN A 89 1.44 11.36 13.95
CA ASN A 89 1.03 11.79 15.28
C ASN A 89 1.15 10.69 16.34
N GLY A 90 1.81 9.58 16.00
CA GLY A 90 2.12 8.54 16.96
C GLY A 90 0.96 7.62 17.33
N LEU A 91 -0.12 7.60 16.56
CA LEU A 91 -1.32 6.82 16.90
C LEU A 91 -1.19 5.35 16.53
N GLY A 92 -0.16 4.97 15.78
CA GLY A 92 0.06 3.58 15.40
C GLY A 92 1.02 3.44 14.24
N VAL A 93 0.98 2.28 13.61
CA VAL A 93 1.82 1.92 12.47
C VAL A 93 0.95 1.86 11.23
N ALA A 94 1.29 2.62 10.20
CA ALA A 94 0.58 2.59 8.92
C ALA A 94 1.29 1.67 7.93
N VAL A 95 0.50 1.02 7.06
CA VAL A 95 1.03 0.23 5.94
C VAL A 95 0.54 0.89 4.66
N LEU A 96 1.44 1.55 3.95
CA LEU A 96 1.11 2.46 2.87
C LEU A 96 2.05 2.29 1.68
N PRO A 97 1.61 2.71 0.48
CA PRO A 97 2.48 2.68 -0.71
C PRO A 97 3.77 3.48 -0.50
N ALA A 98 4.86 2.97 -1.05
CA ALA A 98 6.19 3.56 -0.90
C ALA A 98 6.26 5.02 -1.35
N SER A 99 5.46 5.42 -2.35
CA SER A 99 5.41 6.81 -2.82
C SER A 99 4.98 7.81 -1.75
N MET A 100 4.30 7.35 -0.69
CA MET A 100 3.91 8.21 0.43
C MET A 100 5.11 8.75 1.20
N GLN A 101 6.29 8.16 1.06
CA GLN A 101 7.52 8.68 1.68
C GLN A 101 7.82 10.12 1.28
N LYS A 102 7.43 10.50 0.07
CA LYS A 102 7.67 11.85 -0.45
C LYS A 102 6.83 12.92 0.26
N LEU A 103 5.79 12.51 0.97
CA LEU A 103 4.84 13.41 1.63
C LEU A 103 5.16 13.63 3.09
N THR A 104 6.22 13.02 3.61
CA THR A 104 6.55 13.08 5.03
C THR A 104 8.05 13.13 5.26
N SER A 105 8.45 13.82 6.33
CA SER A 105 9.80 13.77 6.89
C SER A 105 9.78 13.27 8.33
N ARG A 106 8.60 12.92 8.86
CA ARG A 106 8.39 12.61 10.28
C ARG A 106 8.42 11.12 10.58
N VAL A 107 8.07 10.27 9.62
CA VAL A 107 8.04 8.82 9.80
C VAL A 107 9.22 8.16 9.11
N ILE A 108 9.58 6.97 9.59
CA ILE A 108 10.52 6.07 8.93
C ILE A 108 9.71 4.99 8.23
N CYS A 109 10.19 4.54 7.07
CA CYS A 109 9.57 3.52 6.26
C CYS A 109 10.44 2.26 6.22
N ARG A 110 9.82 1.08 6.36
CA ARG A 110 10.52 -0.22 6.35
C ARG A 110 9.74 -1.25 5.58
N GLU A 111 10.45 -2.20 4.98
CA GLU A 111 9.84 -3.35 4.29
C GLU A 111 9.49 -4.45 5.28
N ILE A 112 8.46 -5.22 4.95
CA ILE A 112 8.14 -6.49 5.63
C ILE A 112 8.88 -7.58 4.86
N ILE A 113 9.68 -8.37 5.55
CA ILE A 113 10.63 -9.29 4.89
C ILE A 113 10.05 -10.64 4.47
N ASP A 114 8.92 -11.05 5.04
CA ASP A 114 8.35 -12.40 4.83
C ASP A 114 7.11 -12.41 3.95
N VAL A 115 6.76 -11.29 3.33
CA VAL A 115 5.66 -11.20 2.39
C VAL A 115 5.95 -10.10 1.36
N ASP A 116 5.48 -10.31 0.14
CA ASP A 116 5.55 -9.30 -0.92
C ASP A 116 4.20 -8.61 -1.07
N LEU A 117 4.08 -7.43 -0.49
CA LEU A 117 2.90 -6.58 -0.63
C LEU A 117 3.21 -5.49 -1.66
N THR A 118 2.74 -5.70 -2.88
CA THR A 118 3.00 -4.81 -4.02
C THR A 118 1.70 -4.32 -4.61
N THR A 119 1.65 -3.04 -4.99
CA THR A 119 0.54 -2.46 -5.73
C THR A 119 1.03 -2.02 -7.10
N GLU A 120 0.10 -1.92 -8.05
CA GLU A 120 0.39 -1.44 -9.40
C GLU A 120 -0.42 -0.20 -9.71
N ILE A 121 0.16 0.69 -10.49
CA ILE A 121 -0.56 1.78 -11.13
C ILE A 121 -0.85 1.31 -12.54
N LEU A 122 -2.13 1.25 -12.88
CA LEU A 122 -2.60 0.75 -14.17
C LEU A 122 -3.14 1.88 -15.01
N LEU A 123 -2.85 1.83 -16.30
CA LEU A 123 -3.61 2.57 -17.29
C LEU A 123 -4.75 1.67 -17.73
N ALA A 124 -5.99 2.15 -17.63
CA ALA A 124 -7.18 1.40 -17.98
C ALA A 124 -8.01 2.13 -19.03
N TRP A 125 -8.53 1.38 -19.98
CA TRP A 125 -9.41 1.91 -21.02
C TRP A 125 -10.45 0.88 -21.41
N ARG A 126 -11.56 1.34 -22.01
CA ARG A 126 -12.58 0.44 -22.52
C ARG A 126 -12.09 -0.24 -23.81
N LYS A 127 -12.41 -1.50 -23.97
CA LYS A 127 -12.04 -2.27 -25.17
C LYS A 127 -12.65 -1.71 -26.45
N GLU A 128 -13.74 -0.96 -26.35
CA GLU A 128 -14.46 -0.41 -27.48
C GLU A 128 -13.95 0.98 -27.81
N ARG A 129 -13.47 1.19 -29.02
CA ARG A 129 -13.06 2.48 -29.60
C ARG A 129 -12.07 3.31 -28.76
N LEU A 130 -10.82 3.21 -29.13
CA LEU A 130 -9.82 4.16 -28.67
C LEU A 130 -9.68 5.30 -29.67
N PRO A 131 -9.72 6.57 -29.21
CA PRO A 131 -9.31 7.71 -30.05
C PRO A 131 -7.88 7.52 -30.54
N ALA A 132 -7.54 8.11 -31.69
CA ALA A 132 -6.22 7.96 -32.29
C ALA A 132 -5.10 8.43 -31.34
N GLU A 133 -5.31 9.51 -30.61
CA GLU A 133 -4.35 10.07 -29.66
C GLU A 133 -4.04 9.07 -28.53
N VAL A 134 -5.05 8.35 -28.06
CA VAL A 134 -4.87 7.30 -27.03
C VAL A 134 -4.10 6.12 -27.58
N GLN A 135 -4.38 5.71 -28.83
CA GLN A 135 -3.63 4.65 -29.49
C GLN A 135 -2.16 4.99 -29.63
N GLU A 136 -1.85 6.21 -30.04
CA GLU A 136 -0.47 6.71 -30.11
C GLU A 136 0.22 6.68 -28.76
N PHE A 137 -0.46 7.13 -27.71
CA PHE A 137 0.06 7.11 -26.34
C PHE A 137 0.39 5.67 -25.89
N LEU A 138 -0.51 4.71 -26.14
CA LEU A 138 -0.31 3.31 -25.78
C LEU A 138 0.84 2.67 -26.54
N ALA A 139 1.12 3.10 -27.78
CA ALA A 139 2.23 2.58 -28.56
C ALA A 139 3.60 2.99 -27.99
N ILE A 140 3.67 4.11 -27.27
CA ILE A 140 4.89 4.62 -26.63
C ILE A 140 5.20 3.87 -25.34
N TRP A 141 4.17 3.44 -24.64
CA TRP A 141 4.27 2.69 -23.39
C TRP A 141 4.39 1.18 -23.65
#